data_62f2aba5eb6f15d34d094e86b0d9f97e
#
_entry.id   62f2aba5eb6f15d34d094e86b0d9f97e
#
_cell.length_a   1.000
_cell.length_b   1.000
_cell.length_c   1.000
_cell.angle_alpha   90.00
_cell.angle_beta   90.00
_cell.angle_gamma   90.00
#
_symmetry.space_group_name_H-M   'P 1'
#
loop_
_entity.id
_entity.type
_entity.pdbx_description
1 polymer ?
#
loop_
_entity_poly.entity_id
_entity_poly.type
_entity_poly.pdbx_seq_one_letter_code
_entity_poly.pdbx_strand_id
1 'polypeptide(L)'
;MLMTRKKPVQWTRLDNAAKIFPPNTNEKDTKVFRFVCELKEEVDREILQEAVNKTIILFPVYRSVLRKGVFWYYFESTELMPEVVEEYKPPCSMLYHPNRRNLLFEVTYYRKRINLEMYHALADGTGALGFFKTLLYFYITSKYKEDFKEQLPNLDYDASFAQKMDDSFLKHYTGEKCLNKVKVTRAYRIAGRRSIDNRLKVIEGVMDVKEILALAHRYNTTLTVYLTALFMKAIYQEMPARAKKYPVVLSVPVNLRIYFPSVTARNFFGTINISYDFTKNKDDLDSIIKGVKEEFARELTEEKLRKHMNRLSALEHNAFMRIVPLFIKDWVLRFANRINDKGITATLSNIGKITVAKELAPYITLFNCFNSARRPQIGMCSFGDQLVISFASPFDGTDIQKNFFRMLSQEGVAITITSSSREVG
;
A
#
# COMPACT_ATOMS: atom_id res chain seq x y z
N MET A 1 0.82 39.34 -29.33
CA MET A 1 -0.01 38.78 -28.24
C MET A 1 -0.34 37.33 -28.63
N LEU A 2 0.55 36.39 -28.31
CA LEU A 2 0.38 34.97 -28.65
C LEU A 2 -0.65 34.38 -27.68
N MET A 3 -1.85 34.12 -28.18
CA MET A 3 -2.84 33.31 -27.43
C MET A 3 -2.29 31.93 -27.22
N THR A 4 -1.81 31.62 -26.02
CA THR A 4 -1.49 30.27 -25.60
C THR A 4 -2.78 29.46 -25.66
N ARG A 5 -2.91 28.61 -26.69
CA ARG A 5 -3.97 27.58 -26.77
C ARG A 5 -3.91 26.73 -25.50
N LYS A 6 -4.86 26.92 -24.57
CA LYS A 6 -5.05 26.04 -23.44
C LYS A 6 -5.19 24.61 -24.01
N LYS A 7 -4.29 23.71 -23.62
CA LYS A 7 -4.43 22.28 -23.94
C LYS A 7 -5.81 21.83 -23.47
N PRO A 8 -6.55 21.03 -24.26
CA PRO A 8 -7.85 20.54 -23.86
C PRO A 8 -7.70 19.76 -22.56
N VAL A 9 -8.56 20.05 -21.60
CA VAL A 9 -8.62 19.34 -20.31
C VAL A 9 -8.95 17.87 -20.60
N GLN A 10 -8.01 16.99 -20.36
CA GLN A 10 -8.24 15.54 -20.48
C GLN A 10 -8.81 15.02 -19.17
N TRP A 11 -9.82 14.19 -19.26
CA TRP A 11 -10.40 13.50 -18.13
C TRP A 11 -10.32 11.99 -18.33
N THR A 12 -10.06 11.26 -17.24
CA THR A 12 -10.01 9.81 -17.23
C THR A 12 -10.87 9.24 -16.10
N ARG A 13 -11.50 8.08 -16.34
CA ARG A 13 -12.27 7.39 -15.32
C ARG A 13 -11.32 6.78 -14.28
N LEU A 14 -11.82 6.64 -13.04
CA LEU A 14 -11.15 5.82 -12.05
C LEU A 14 -11.19 4.36 -12.50
N ASP A 15 -10.10 3.63 -12.26
CA ASP A 15 -10.11 2.17 -12.35
C ASP A 15 -11.04 1.57 -11.28
N ASN A 16 -11.30 0.29 -11.42
CA ASN A 16 -12.32 -0.39 -10.61
C ASN A 16 -11.99 -0.37 -9.10
N ALA A 17 -10.72 -0.59 -8.74
CA ALA A 17 -10.28 -0.56 -7.35
C ALA A 17 -10.32 0.87 -6.77
N ALA A 18 -10.00 1.89 -7.58
CA ALA A 18 -9.96 3.28 -7.16
C ALA A 18 -11.31 3.81 -6.64
N LYS A 19 -12.43 3.30 -7.17
CA LYS A 19 -13.79 3.78 -6.86
C LYS A 19 -14.20 3.62 -5.40
N ILE A 20 -13.59 2.67 -4.69
CA ILE A 20 -13.92 2.44 -3.27
C ILE A 20 -13.29 3.46 -2.32
N PHE A 21 -12.23 4.15 -2.75
CA PHE A 21 -11.46 5.02 -1.87
C PHE A 21 -12.17 6.35 -1.57
N PRO A 22 -12.64 7.16 -2.56
CA PRO A 22 -13.21 8.47 -2.28
C PRO A 22 -14.37 8.44 -1.28
N PRO A 23 -15.38 7.56 -1.39
CA PRO A 23 -16.47 7.51 -0.43
C PRO A 23 -16.05 7.06 0.97
N ASN A 24 -14.91 6.34 1.11
CA ASN A 24 -14.45 5.78 2.38
C ASN A 24 -13.30 6.57 3.00
N THR A 25 -12.85 7.65 2.38
CA THR A 25 -11.79 8.53 2.89
C THR A 25 -12.31 9.42 4.01
N ASN A 26 -11.58 9.50 5.11
CA ASN A 26 -11.85 10.39 6.24
C ASN A 26 -10.58 10.54 7.10
N GLU A 27 -10.60 11.43 8.10
CA GLU A 27 -9.47 11.72 8.98
C GLU A 27 -8.92 10.50 9.75
N LYS A 28 -9.76 9.48 10.01
CA LYS A 28 -9.34 8.23 10.69
C LYS A 28 -8.75 7.20 9.74
N ASP A 29 -8.90 7.41 8.43
CA ASP A 29 -8.41 6.54 7.38
C ASP A 29 -8.34 7.32 6.08
N THR A 30 -7.20 7.95 5.86
CA THR A 30 -6.97 8.90 4.77
C THR A 30 -6.82 8.22 3.41
N LYS A 31 -6.65 6.89 3.39
CA LYS A 31 -6.36 6.10 2.19
C LYS A 31 -5.07 6.56 1.49
N VAL A 32 -4.13 7.05 2.28
CA VAL A 32 -2.79 7.44 1.85
C VAL A 32 -1.82 6.35 2.28
N PHE A 33 -0.90 6.00 1.42
CA PHE A 33 0.24 5.16 1.74
C PHE A 33 1.54 5.91 1.48
N ARG A 34 2.60 5.48 2.16
CA ARG A 34 3.93 6.07 2.05
C ARG A 34 4.95 5.02 1.65
N PHE A 35 5.81 5.39 0.71
CA PHE A 35 7.12 4.80 0.51
C PHE A 35 8.19 5.73 1.05
N VAL A 36 9.23 5.14 1.65
CA VAL A 36 10.42 5.84 2.13
C VAL A 36 11.63 5.21 1.49
N CYS A 37 12.58 6.02 1.05
CA CYS A 37 13.93 5.60 0.69
C CYS A 37 14.90 6.35 1.59
N GLU A 38 15.72 5.62 2.34
CA GLU A 38 16.80 6.19 3.13
C GLU A 38 18.10 6.11 2.33
N LEU A 39 18.72 7.26 2.15
CA LEU A 39 19.97 7.43 1.44
C LEU A 39 21.16 7.40 2.42
N LYS A 40 22.39 7.22 1.91
CA LYS A 40 23.61 7.33 2.71
C LYS A 40 23.91 8.74 3.15
N GLU A 41 23.53 9.73 2.34
CA GLU A 41 23.77 11.15 2.59
C GLU A 41 22.46 11.92 2.75
N GLU A 42 22.56 13.14 3.25
CA GLU A 42 21.43 14.05 3.40
C GLU A 42 20.84 14.41 2.03
N VAL A 43 19.53 14.61 2.03
CA VAL A 43 18.79 14.95 0.83
C VAL A 43 19.01 16.41 0.46
N ASP A 44 19.36 16.64 -0.82
CA ASP A 44 19.40 17.96 -1.41
C ASP A 44 18.02 18.31 -1.97
N ARG A 45 17.39 19.36 -1.44
CA ARG A 45 16.05 19.79 -1.81
C ARG A 45 15.95 20.20 -3.28
N GLU A 46 16.93 20.93 -3.79
CA GLU A 46 16.89 21.50 -5.15
C GLU A 46 17.02 20.39 -6.19
N ILE A 47 17.96 19.48 -5.98
CA ILE A 47 18.14 18.31 -6.84
C ILE A 47 16.89 17.43 -6.79
N LEU A 48 16.27 17.27 -5.62
CA LEU A 48 15.04 16.48 -5.47
C LEU A 48 13.87 17.14 -6.21
N GLN A 49 13.75 18.46 -6.17
CA GLN A 49 12.73 19.19 -6.93
C GLN A 49 12.89 19.01 -8.44
N GLU A 50 14.13 19.10 -8.94
CA GLU A 50 14.39 18.83 -10.35
C GLU A 50 14.06 17.40 -10.75
N ALA A 51 14.40 16.43 -9.90
CA ALA A 51 14.09 15.02 -10.12
C ALA A 51 12.58 14.76 -10.16
N VAL A 52 11.80 15.38 -9.27
CA VAL A 52 10.32 15.32 -9.30
C VAL A 52 9.79 15.90 -10.60
N ASN A 53 10.30 17.05 -11.04
CA ASN A 53 9.87 17.72 -12.28
C ASN A 53 10.13 16.82 -13.51
N LYS A 54 11.26 16.12 -13.55
CA LYS A 54 11.57 15.15 -14.63
C LYS A 54 10.67 13.92 -14.56
N THR A 55 10.44 13.40 -13.36
CA THR A 55 9.64 12.19 -13.13
C THR A 55 8.20 12.38 -13.53
N ILE A 56 7.57 13.50 -13.15
CA ILE A 56 6.13 13.72 -13.41
C ILE A 56 5.81 13.81 -14.92
N ILE A 57 6.77 14.15 -15.76
CA ILE A 57 6.62 14.14 -17.22
C ILE A 57 6.42 12.70 -17.73
N LEU A 58 7.06 11.71 -17.11
CA LEU A 58 6.96 10.30 -17.46
C LEU A 58 5.70 9.63 -16.87
N PHE A 59 5.04 10.29 -15.91
CA PHE A 59 3.82 9.79 -15.25
C PHE A 59 2.68 10.82 -15.29
N PRO A 60 2.23 11.24 -16.47
CA PRO A 60 1.25 12.34 -16.60
C PRO A 60 -0.10 12.02 -15.97
N VAL A 61 -0.46 10.74 -15.75
CA VAL A 61 -1.65 10.35 -15.00
C VAL A 61 -1.63 10.86 -13.55
N TYR A 62 -0.45 10.98 -12.96
CA TYR A 62 -0.32 11.50 -11.59
C TYR A 62 -0.45 13.01 -11.51
N ARG A 63 -0.36 13.70 -12.63
CA ARG A 63 -0.66 15.13 -12.75
C ARG A 63 -2.15 15.37 -12.96
N SER A 64 -2.95 14.87 -12.02
CA SER A 64 -4.40 14.89 -12.06
C SER A 64 -4.98 15.27 -10.71
N VAL A 65 -6.15 15.90 -10.73
CA VAL A 65 -6.98 16.16 -9.55
C VAL A 65 -8.22 15.28 -9.61
N LEU A 66 -8.69 14.82 -8.46
CA LEU A 66 -9.90 14.02 -8.37
C LEU A 66 -11.13 14.90 -8.30
N ARG A 67 -12.08 14.68 -9.19
CA ARG A 67 -13.33 15.44 -9.29
C ARG A 67 -14.52 14.54 -9.01
N LYS A 68 -15.53 15.13 -8.41
CA LYS A 68 -16.82 14.50 -8.11
C LYS A 68 -17.84 14.93 -9.17
N GLY A 69 -18.25 14.00 -10.03
CA GLY A 69 -19.32 14.22 -11.00
C GLY A 69 -20.68 13.82 -10.45
N VAL A 70 -21.71 13.88 -11.29
CA VAL A 70 -23.10 13.48 -10.93
C VAL A 70 -23.21 11.97 -10.74
N PHE A 71 -22.54 11.18 -11.59
CA PHE A 71 -22.67 9.73 -11.64
C PHE A 71 -21.41 8.96 -11.23
N TRP A 72 -20.21 9.60 -11.33
CA TRP A 72 -18.91 8.98 -11.00
C TRP A 72 -17.87 10.02 -10.64
N TYR A 73 -16.83 9.52 -9.95
CA TYR A 73 -15.57 10.25 -9.81
C TYR A 73 -14.74 10.14 -11.08
N TYR A 74 -13.94 11.15 -11.38
CA TYR A 74 -13.01 11.17 -12.51
C TYR A 74 -11.76 11.95 -12.18
N PHE A 75 -10.66 11.63 -12.85
CA PHE A 75 -9.46 12.42 -12.82
C PHE A 75 -9.52 13.49 -13.92
N GLU A 76 -9.19 14.70 -13.56
CA GLU A 76 -9.06 15.84 -14.45
C GLU A 76 -7.59 16.23 -14.50
N SER A 77 -6.97 16.29 -15.71
CA SER A 77 -5.61 16.74 -15.87
C SER A 77 -5.44 18.17 -15.36
N THR A 78 -4.29 18.47 -14.75
CA THR A 78 -4.02 19.77 -14.13
C THR A 78 -2.64 20.30 -14.51
N GLU A 79 -2.48 21.63 -14.49
CA GLU A 79 -1.18 22.29 -14.64
C GLU A 79 -0.42 22.42 -13.30
N LEU A 80 -1.00 21.96 -12.20
CA LEU A 80 -0.31 21.94 -10.90
C LEU A 80 0.96 21.13 -10.99
N MET A 81 2.03 21.64 -10.40
CA MET A 81 3.31 20.96 -10.27
C MET A 81 3.51 20.54 -8.81
N PRO A 82 4.10 19.36 -8.57
CA PRO A 82 4.46 18.94 -7.22
C PRO A 82 5.60 19.80 -6.68
N GLU A 83 5.46 20.25 -5.44
CA GLU A 83 6.49 20.98 -4.71
C GLU A 83 7.12 20.06 -3.67
N VAL A 84 8.44 20.03 -3.62
CA VAL A 84 9.23 19.30 -2.62
C VAL A 84 9.39 20.16 -1.39
N VAL A 85 8.95 19.65 -0.25
CA VAL A 85 9.04 20.32 1.05
C VAL A 85 9.66 19.40 2.09
N GLU A 86 10.26 19.99 3.13
CA GLU A 86 10.65 19.22 4.30
C GLU A 86 9.41 18.65 5.01
N GLU A 87 9.53 17.50 5.65
CA GLU A 87 8.40 16.85 6.30
C GLU A 87 7.82 17.73 7.43
N TYR A 88 6.60 18.19 7.25
CA TYR A 88 5.95 19.19 8.11
C TYR A 88 4.67 18.68 8.80
N LYS A 89 4.17 17.51 8.38
CA LYS A 89 2.92 16.93 8.88
C LYS A 89 3.11 15.45 9.24
N PRO A 90 2.22 14.88 10.07
CA PRO A 90 2.25 13.45 10.39
C PRO A 90 2.15 12.59 9.11
N PRO A 91 2.83 11.43 9.09
CA PRO A 91 2.80 10.54 7.93
C PRO A 91 1.38 10.07 7.60
N CYS A 92 1.13 9.88 6.30
CA CYS A 92 -0.16 9.48 5.73
C CYS A 92 -1.31 10.44 6.09
N SER A 93 -1.03 11.73 6.24
CA SER A 93 -2.05 12.77 6.36
C SER A 93 -2.94 12.82 5.12
N MET A 94 -4.13 13.44 5.25
CA MET A 94 -5.10 13.50 4.15
C MET A 94 -4.55 14.27 2.96
N LEU A 95 -4.56 13.64 1.79
CA LEU A 95 -4.21 14.24 0.49
C LEU A 95 -5.43 14.54 -0.36
N TYR A 96 -6.53 13.83 -0.19
CA TYR A 96 -7.76 14.07 -0.92
C TYR A 96 -8.74 14.92 -0.11
N HIS A 97 -9.07 16.10 -0.62
CA HIS A 97 -10.10 17.00 -0.07
C HIS A 97 -11.16 17.24 -1.14
N PRO A 98 -12.43 16.83 -0.93
CA PRO A 98 -13.48 16.90 -1.96
C PRO A 98 -13.67 18.29 -2.59
N ASN A 99 -13.36 19.35 -1.84
CA ASN A 99 -13.59 20.74 -2.25
C ASN A 99 -12.31 21.47 -2.67
N ARG A 100 -11.18 20.77 -2.78
CA ARG A 100 -9.89 21.37 -3.18
C ARG A 100 -9.39 20.77 -4.48
N ARG A 101 -8.71 21.60 -5.27
CA ARG A 101 -7.94 21.17 -6.44
C ARG A 101 -6.48 21.01 -6.00
N ASN A 102 -6.08 19.83 -5.68
CA ASN A 102 -4.69 19.51 -5.30
C ASN A 102 -4.26 18.19 -5.89
N LEU A 103 -2.96 18.01 -6.02
CA LEU A 103 -2.38 16.73 -6.42
C LEU A 103 -2.69 15.66 -5.36
N LEU A 104 -2.73 14.42 -5.80
CA LEU A 104 -3.08 13.27 -4.97
C LEU A 104 -1.84 12.52 -4.47
N PHE A 105 -0.68 13.11 -4.62
CA PHE A 105 0.59 12.64 -4.07
C PHE A 105 1.42 13.83 -3.60
N GLU A 106 2.40 13.54 -2.76
CA GLU A 106 3.35 14.50 -2.22
C GLU A 106 4.72 13.85 -2.08
N VAL A 107 5.77 14.61 -2.37
CA VAL A 107 7.16 14.22 -2.13
C VAL A 107 7.70 15.12 -1.04
N THR A 108 8.12 14.52 0.06
CA THR A 108 8.76 15.22 1.17
C THR A 108 10.13 14.62 1.47
N TYR A 109 10.96 15.32 2.20
CA TYR A 109 12.21 14.80 2.69
C TYR A 109 12.41 15.13 4.17
N TYR A 110 13.20 14.30 4.84
CA TYR A 110 13.67 14.56 6.19
C TYR A 110 15.06 13.96 6.36
N ARG A 111 16.08 14.80 6.56
CA ARG A 111 17.49 14.39 6.63
C ARG A 111 17.86 13.53 5.41
N LYS A 112 18.14 12.24 5.64
CA LYS A 112 18.52 11.25 4.61
C LYS A 112 17.34 10.55 3.93
N ARG A 113 16.10 10.81 4.33
CA ARG A 113 14.92 10.12 3.85
C ARG A 113 14.17 10.94 2.82
N ILE A 114 13.89 10.33 1.67
CA ILE A 114 12.92 10.81 0.68
C ILE A 114 11.63 10.03 0.90
N ASN A 115 10.51 10.74 1.05
CA ASN A 115 9.19 10.17 1.28
C ASN A 115 8.29 10.45 0.08
N LEU A 116 7.61 9.42 -0.42
CA LEU A 116 6.51 9.54 -1.38
C LEU A 116 5.23 9.15 -0.67
N GLU A 117 4.31 10.08 -0.51
CA GLU A 117 2.94 9.81 -0.10
C GLU A 117 2.00 9.83 -1.29
N MET A 118 1.10 8.86 -1.38
CA MET A 118 0.16 8.76 -2.47
C MET A 118 -1.24 8.36 -1.99
N TYR A 119 -2.25 9.06 -2.49
CA TYR A 119 -3.64 8.70 -2.28
C TYR A 119 -3.99 7.46 -3.11
N HIS A 120 -4.51 6.43 -2.48
CA HIS A 120 -4.67 5.10 -3.07
C HIS A 120 -5.62 5.05 -4.28
N ALA A 121 -6.48 6.06 -4.48
CA ALA A 121 -7.28 6.14 -5.70
C ALA A 121 -6.42 6.44 -6.94
N LEU A 122 -5.22 7.04 -6.78
CA LEU A 122 -4.33 7.38 -7.90
C LEU A 122 -3.56 6.16 -8.41
N ALA A 123 -3.01 5.36 -7.49
CA ALA A 123 -2.22 4.18 -7.82
C ALA A 123 -2.19 3.16 -6.67
N ASP A 124 -1.80 1.93 -6.99
CA ASP A 124 -1.40 0.93 -6.02
C ASP A 124 0.10 0.99 -5.70
N GLY A 125 0.54 0.13 -4.77
CA GLY A 125 1.95 0.08 -4.36
C GLY A 125 2.92 -0.18 -5.52
N THR A 126 2.55 -0.99 -6.50
CA THR A 126 3.42 -1.30 -7.66
C THR A 126 3.56 -0.09 -8.58
N GLY A 127 2.45 0.58 -8.90
CA GLY A 127 2.47 1.79 -9.73
C GLY A 127 3.24 2.93 -9.05
N ALA A 128 3.00 3.15 -7.76
CA ALA A 128 3.71 4.16 -6.98
C ALA A 128 5.21 3.85 -6.83
N LEU A 129 5.58 2.57 -6.65
CA LEU A 129 6.98 2.15 -6.59
C LEU A 129 7.70 2.42 -7.92
N GLY A 130 7.03 2.22 -9.06
CA GLY A 130 7.58 2.57 -10.37
C GLY A 130 7.90 4.07 -10.47
N PHE A 131 6.97 4.93 -10.04
CA PHE A 131 7.20 6.37 -9.95
C PHE A 131 8.37 6.70 -9.00
N PHE A 132 8.40 6.08 -7.82
CA PHE A 132 9.40 6.35 -6.81
C PHE A 132 10.82 5.93 -7.25
N LYS A 133 10.95 4.77 -7.88
CA LYS A 133 12.22 4.31 -8.47
C LYS A 133 12.73 5.27 -9.56
N THR A 134 11.82 5.77 -10.40
CA THR A 134 12.16 6.76 -11.44
C THR A 134 12.60 8.09 -10.82
N LEU A 135 11.95 8.52 -9.74
CA LEU A 135 12.35 9.70 -8.98
C LEU A 135 13.76 9.55 -8.40
N LEU A 136 14.03 8.40 -7.75
CA LEU A 136 15.34 8.10 -7.18
C LEU A 136 16.42 8.02 -8.26
N TYR A 137 16.11 7.47 -9.43
CA TYR A 137 17.00 7.47 -10.58
C TYR A 137 17.45 8.89 -10.95
N PHE A 138 16.50 9.80 -11.19
CA PHE A 138 16.84 11.18 -11.53
C PHE A 138 17.54 11.91 -10.41
N TYR A 139 17.15 11.67 -9.16
CA TYR A 139 17.79 12.28 -8.00
C TYR A 139 19.25 11.85 -7.87
N ILE A 140 19.52 10.55 -7.82
CA ILE A 140 20.85 10.00 -7.59
C ILE A 140 21.78 10.35 -8.76
N THR A 141 21.35 10.17 -10.01
CA THR A 141 22.16 10.52 -11.18
C THR A 141 22.43 12.01 -11.30
N SER A 142 21.56 12.88 -10.78
CA SER A 142 21.78 14.33 -10.74
C SER A 142 22.69 14.75 -9.59
N LYS A 143 22.58 14.13 -8.41
CA LYS A 143 23.40 14.44 -7.24
C LYS A 143 24.86 14.00 -7.42
N TYR A 144 25.05 12.82 -8.00
CA TYR A 144 26.35 12.18 -8.17
C TYR A 144 26.76 12.16 -9.65
N LYS A 145 26.64 13.29 -10.34
CA LYS A 145 26.90 13.41 -11.79
C LYS A 145 28.27 12.88 -12.20
N GLU A 146 29.27 13.04 -11.35
CA GLU A 146 30.63 12.61 -11.62
C GLU A 146 30.75 11.09 -11.78
N ASP A 147 30.00 10.33 -10.95
CA ASP A 147 30.03 8.87 -10.94
C ASP A 147 29.31 8.28 -12.18
N PHE A 148 28.48 9.08 -12.88
CA PHE A 148 27.68 8.65 -14.02
C PHE A 148 28.08 9.31 -15.35
N LYS A 149 29.27 9.94 -15.42
CA LYS A 149 29.74 10.64 -16.63
C LYS A 149 29.89 9.72 -17.86
N GLU A 150 30.37 8.50 -17.63
CA GLU A 150 30.67 7.58 -18.73
C GLU A 150 29.42 6.83 -19.20
N GLN A 151 28.54 6.44 -18.28
CA GLN A 151 27.33 5.70 -18.62
C GLN A 151 26.22 5.92 -17.58
N LEU A 152 25.04 6.34 -18.06
CA LEU A 152 23.84 6.38 -17.24
C LEU A 152 23.25 4.97 -17.08
N PRO A 153 22.77 4.61 -15.88
CA PRO A 153 22.03 3.36 -15.65
C PRO A 153 20.80 3.27 -16.54
N ASN A 154 20.39 2.03 -16.87
CA ASN A 154 19.12 1.84 -17.55
C ASN A 154 17.93 2.19 -16.65
N LEU A 155 16.95 2.87 -17.20
CA LEU A 155 15.73 3.19 -16.47
C LEU A 155 14.81 1.95 -16.49
N ASP A 156 14.58 1.34 -15.33
CA ASP A 156 13.82 0.08 -15.14
C ASP A 156 12.33 0.13 -15.57
N TYR A 157 11.84 1.30 -16.01
CA TYR A 157 10.42 1.51 -16.28
C TYR A 157 10.16 2.07 -17.67
N ASP A 158 10.18 1.16 -18.66
CA ASP A 158 10.10 1.50 -20.09
C ASP A 158 8.71 1.23 -20.73
N ALA A 159 7.63 1.28 -19.94
CA ALA A 159 6.29 1.15 -20.49
C ALA A 159 5.84 2.42 -21.23
N SER A 160 5.16 2.25 -22.37
CA SER A 160 4.60 3.37 -23.12
C SER A 160 3.55 4.13 -22.30
N PHE A 161 3.32 5.40 -22.65
CA PHE A 161 2.29 6.23 -22.03
C PHE A 161 0.91 5.57 -21.98
N ALA A 162 0.47 4.99 -23.10
CA ALA A 162 -0.83 4.32 -23.18
C ALA A 162 -0.91 3.10 -22.24
N GLN A 163 0.15 2.32 -22.14
CA GLN A 163 0.22 1.16 -21.25
C GLN A 163 0.18 1.55 -19.76
N LYS A 164 0.80 2.69 -19.38
CA LYS A 164 0.75 3.24 -18.01
C LYS A 164 -0.65 3.69 -17.63
N MET A 165 -1.46 4.12 -18.59
CA MET A 165 -2.83 4.62 -18.41
C MET A 165 -3.91 3.53 -18.42
N ASP A 166 -3.57 2.31 -18.80
CA ASP A 166 -4.51 1.23 -19.08
C ASP A 166 -5.32 0.81 -17.84
N ASP A 167 -6.62 0.57 -18.01
CA ASP A 167 -7.47 -0.04 -16.99
C ASP A 167 -7.42 -1.56 -17.13
N SER A 168 -6.49 -2.19 -16.41
CA SER A 168 -6.26 -3.62 -16.50
C SER A 168 -7.41 -4.47 -15.97
N PHE A 169 -8.29 -3.93 -15.13
CA PHE A 169 -9.50 -4.63 -14.72
C PHE A 169 -10.44 -4.85 -15.90
N LEU A 170 -10.62 -3.85 -16.76
CA LEU A 170 -11.46 -3.96 -17.96
C LEU A 170 -10.83 -4.92 -18.97
N LYS A 171 -9.51 -4.87 -19.15
CA LYS A 171 -8.78 -5.72 -20.09
C LYS A 171 -8.90 -7.21 -19.76
N HIS A 172 -8.91 -7.59 -18.48
CA HIS A 172 -8.95 -8.98 -18.03
C HIS A 172 -10.36 -9.45 -17.60
N TYR A 173 -11.38 -8.63 -17.78
CA TYR A 173 -12.76 -8.99 -17.47
C TYR A 173 -13.30 -10.03 -18.48
N THR A 174 -13.75 -11.19 -17.97
CA THR A 174 -14.25 -12.30 -18.82
C THR A 174 -15.77 -12.36 -18.95
N GLY A 175 -16.51 -11.55 -18.19
CA GLY A 175 -17.98 -11.55 -18.21
C GLY A 175 -18.64 -12.69 -17.42
N GLU A 176 -17.89 -13.57 -16.79
CA GLU A 176 -18.45 -14.64 -15.96
C GLU A 176 -19.24 -14.10 -14.78
N LYS A 177 -20.49 -14.55 -14.64
CA LYS A 177 -21.37 -14.18 -13.54
C LYS A 177 -21.01 -14.96 -12.28
N CYS A 178 -20.44 -14.27 -11.29
CA CYS A 178 -20.18 -14.84 -9.97
C CYS A 178 -21.41 -14.65 -9.08
N LEU A 179 -22.28 -15.67 -8.98
CA LEU A 179 -23.54 -15.62 -8.22
C LEU A 179 -23.37 -15.84 -6.71
N ASN A 180 -22.22 -16.30 -6.24
CA ASN A 180 -22.03 -16.67 -4.84
C ASN A 180 -21.87 -15.43 -3.94
N LYS A 181 -22.84 -15.24 -3.03
CA LYS A 181 -22.73 -14.27 -1.94
C LYS A 181 -21.61 -14.69 -0.98
N VAL A 182 -20.58 -13.86 -0.83
CA VAL A 182 -19.55 -14.10 0.20
C VAL A 182 -20.18 -13.83 1.56
N LYS A 183 -20.30 -14.86 2.38
CA LYS A 183 -20.74 -14.72 3.77
C LYS A 183 -19.57 -14.12 4.58
N VAL A 184 -19.72 -12.88 5.01
CA VAL A 184 -18.73 -12.24 5.87
C VAL A 184 -18.89 -12.78 7.29
N THR A 185 -17.95 -13.60 7.74
CA THR A 185 -17.88 -14.05 9.13
C THR A 185 -17.28 -12.93 9.97
N ARG A 186 -17.84 -12.69 11.15
CA ARG A 186 -17.32 -11.67 12.07
C ARG A 186 -15.97 -12.08 12.62
N ALA A 187 -14.95 -11.24 12.42
CA ALA A 187 -13.61 -11.40 12.95
C ALA A 187 -13.42 -10.65 14.28
N TYR A 188 -12.36 -10.98 15.00
CA TYR A 188 -11.89 -10.18 16.13
C TYR A 188 -11.55 -8.76 15.65
N ARG A 189 -11.90 -7.77 16.45
CA ARG A 189 -11.61 -6.36 16.16
C ARG A 189 -10.68 -5.81 17.23
N ILE A 190 -9.46 -5.50 16.84
CA ILE A 190 -8.50 -4.82 17.71
C ILE A 190 -9.10 -3.47 18.09
N ALA A 191 -9.13 -3.20 19.38
CA ALA A 191 -9.59 -1.95 19.97
C ALA A 191 -8.52 -1.40 20.91
N GLY A 192 -8.45 -0.09 21.01
CA GLY A 192 -7.49 0.60 21.88
C GLY A 192 -7.81 2.09 21.94
N ARG A 193 -7.12 2.79 22.84
CA ARG A 193 -7.15 4.26 22.89
C ARG A 193 -6.49 4.77 21.60
N ARG A 194 -7.18 5.63 20.88
CA ARG A 194 -6.61 6.30 19.70
C ARG A 194 -5.69 7.42 20.13
N SER A 195 -4.63 7.58 19.33
CA SER A 195 -3.75 8.73 19.46
C SER A 195 -4.51 10.04 19.27
N ILE A 196 -4.06 11.08 19.93
CA ILE A 196 -4.57 12.45 19.78
C ILE A 196 -4.39 12.84 18.30
N ASP A 197 -5.32 13.58 17.74
CA ASP A 197 -5.32 14.08 16.35
C ASP A 197 -5.30 12.96 15.28
N ASN A 198 -5.73 11.73 15.63
CA ASN A 198 -5.71 10.57 14.72
C ASN A 198 -4.34 10.28 14.08
N ARG A 199 -3.24 10.71 14.70
CA ARG A 199 -1.88 10.45 14.22
C ARG A 199 -1.60 8.95 14.18
N LEU A 200 -0.92 8.51 13.13
CA LEU A 200 -0.40 7.17 13.06
C LEU A 200 0.86 7.04 13.92
N LYS A 201 0.88 6.03 14.76
CA LYS A 201 2.11 5.53 15.38
C LYS A 201 2.74 4.54 14.42
N VAL A 202 3.93 4.84 13.94
CA VAL A 202 4.71 3.96 13.07
C VAL A 202 5.88 3.40 13.89
N ILE A 203 6.00 2.07 13.89
CA ILE A 203 7.12 1.34 14.51
C ILE A 203 7.77 0.53 13.40
N GLU A 204 9.04 0.82 13.13
CA GLU A 204 9.85 0.17 12.10
C GLU A 204 10.80 -0.83 12.76
N GLY A 205 10.86 -2.06 12.29
CA GLY A 205 11.87 -3.03 12.62
C GLY A 205 12.72 -3.33 11.38
N VAL A 206 14.02 -3.12 11.49
CA VAL A 206 15.01 -3.41 10.44
C VAL A 206 15.81 -4.63 10.86
N MET A 207 15.94 -5.61 9.98
CA MET A 207 16.59 -6.90 10.24
C MET A 207 17.19 -7.48 8.96
N ASP A 208 18.06 -8.47 9.10
CA ASP A 208 18.61 -9.21 7.95
C ASP A 208 17.52 -10.09 7.32
N VAL A 209 17.31 -9.93 6.02
CA VAL A 209 16.29 -10.68 5.27
C VAL A 209 16.62 -12.18 5.20
N LYS A 210 17.92 -12.56 5.19
CA LYS A 210 18.37 -13.96 5.10
C LYS A 210 18.01 -14.72 6.37
N GLU A 211 18.16 -14.08 7.56
CA GLU A 211 17.77 -14.67 8.83
C GLU A 211 16.28 -15.01 8.85
N ILE A 212 15.42 -14.08 8.42
CA ILE A 212 13.97 -14.32 8.39
C ILE A 212 13.57 -15.34 7.34
N LEU A 213 14.23 -15.35 6.18
CA LEU A 213 14.02 -16.38 5.16
C LEU A 213 14.43 -17.76 5.68
N ALA A 214 15.55 -17.87 6.40
CA ALA A 214 15.98 -19.12 7.02
C ALA A 214 14.95 -19.64 8.05
N LEU A 215 14.36 -18.75 8.86
CA LEU A 215 13.25 -19.08 9.76
C LEU A 215 12.05 -19.62 8.99
N ALA A 216 11.59 -18.93 7.95
CA ALA A 216 10.47 -19.38 7.14
C ALA A 216 10.75 -20.75 6.49
N HIS A 217 11.96 -20.99 6.01
CA HIS A 217 12.37 -22.25 5.40
C HIS A 217 12.41 -23.39 6.40
N ARG A 218 12.78 -23.17 7.68
CA ARG A 218 12.70 -24.20 8.74
C ARG A 218 11.28 -24.75 8.89
N TYR A 219 10.27 -23.92 8.65
CA TYR A 219 8.85 -24.29 8.65
C TYR A 219 8.32 -24.69 7.26
N ASN A 220 9.19 -24.92 6.27
CA ASN A 220 8.80 -25.24 4.89
C ASN A 220 7.74 -24.28 4.32
N THR A 221 7.90 -22.97 4.56
CA THR A 221 6.93 -21.96 4.15
C THR A 221 7.59 -20.71 3.58
N THR A 222 6.78 -19.78 3.08
CA THR A 222 7.24 -18.50 2.56
C THR A 222 7.32 -17.45 3.68
N LEU A 223 8.15 -16.43 3.48
CA LEU A 223 8.27 -15.28 4.39
C LEU A 223 6.90 -14.67 4.72
N THR A 224 6.03 -14.49 3.72
CA THR A 224 4.69 -13.91 3.94
C THR A 224 3.82 -14.78 4.83
N VAL A 225 3.81 -16.08 4.62
CA VAL A 225 3.04 -17.04 5.45
C VAL A 225 3.58 -17.04 6.88
N TYR A 226 4.90 -17.12 7.06
CA TYR A 226 5.54 -17.12 8.36
C TYR A 226 5.21 -15.85 9.17
N LEU A 227 5.40 -14.67 8.58
CA LEU A 227 5.11 -13.40 9.25
C LEU A 227 3.60 -13.17 9.47
N THR A 228 2.74 -13.71 8.59
CA THR A 228 1.29 -13.72 8.79
C THR A 228 0.92 -14.53 10.04
N ALA A 229 1.48 -15.72 10.20
CA ALA A 229 1.26 -16.59 11.37
C ALA A 229 1.75 -15.93 12.67
N LEU A 230 2.94 -15.34 12.66
CA LEU A 230 3.47 -14.57 13.80
C LEU A 230 2.58 -13.40 14.18
N PHE A 231 2.07 -12.66 13.20
CA PHE A 231 1.19 -11.54 13.46
C PHE A 231 -0.15 -12.00 14.04
N MET A 232 -0.71 -13.10 13.56
CA MET A 232 -1.91 -13.71 14.15
C MET A 232 -1.68 -14.14 15.59
N LYS A 233 -0.54 -14.76 15.89
CA LYS A 233 -0.16 -15.17 17.25
C LYS A 233 0.01 -13.95 18.17
N ALA A 234 0.70 -12.91 17.73
CA ALA A 234 0.87 -11.67 18.48
C ALA A 234 -0.48 -11.01 18.82
N ILE A 235 -1.41 -11.01 17.85
CA ILE A 235 -2.77 -10.50 18.08
C ILE A 235 -3.51 -11.39 19.08
N TYR A 236 -3.44 -12.72 18.96
CA TYR A 236 -4.15 -13.63 19.85
C TYR A 236 -3.69 -13.53 21.29
N GLN A 237 -2.40 -13.29 21.53
CA GLN A 237 -1.84 -13.07 22.87
C GLN A 237 -2.49 -11.86 23.58
N GLU A 238 -2.82 -10.82 22.84
CA GLU A 238 -3.44 -9.60 23.34
C GLU A 238 -4.98 -9.62 23.32
N MET A 239 -5.58 -10.71 22.86
CA MET A 239 -7.04 -10.82 22.79
C MET A 239 -7.64 -11.01 24.20
N PRO A 240 -8.58 -10.15 24.63
CA PRO A 240 -9.36 -10.38 25.84
C PRO A 240 -10.07 -11.75 25.79
N ALA A 241 -10.15 -12.46 26.92
CA ALA A 241 -10.74 -13.79 27.00
C ALA A 241 -12.15 -13.88 26.35
N ARG A 242 -13.00 -12.87 26.57
CA ARG A 242 -14.35 -12.77 25.96
C ARG A 242 -14.33 -12.66 24.44
N ALA A 243 -13.21 -12.23 23.85
CA ALA A 243 -13.09 -12.03 22.40
C ALA A 243 -12.45 -13.24 21.71
N LYS A 244 -11.83 -14.18 22.42
CA LYS A 244 -11.15 -15.34 21.86
C LYS A 244 -12.07 -16.30 21.09
N LYS A 245 -13.40 -16.12 21.19
CA LYS A 245 -14.41 -16.82 20.37
C LYS A 245 -14.47 -16.38 18.90
N TYR A 246 -13.82 -15.26 18.55
CA TYR A 246 -13.80 -14.76 17.17
C TYR A 246 -12.48 -15.16 16.50
N PRO A 247 -12.51 -15.55 15.20
CA PRO A 247 -11.29 -15.80 14.46
C PRO A 247 -10.46 -14.52 14.29
N VAL A 248 -9.16 -14.67 14.15
CA VAL A 248 -8.26 -13.62 13.66
C VAL A 248 -8.21 -13.72 12.14
N VAL A 249 -8.50 -12.62 11.46
CA VAL A 249 -8.53 -12.55 9.99
C VAL A 249 -7.61 -11.42 9.53
N LEU A 250 -6.60 -11.76 8.75
CA LEU A 250 -5.71 -10.80 8.11
C LEU A 250 -6.09 -10.63 6.64
N SER A 251 -6.26 -9.37 6.22
CA SER A 251 -6.41 -9.02 4.81
C SER A 251 -5.03 -8.84 4.20
N VAL A 252 -4.75 -9.57 3.12
CA VAL A 252 -3.45 -9.55 2.43
C VAL A 252 -3.68 -9.06 1.00
N PRO A 253 -3.17 -7.88 0.63
CA PRO A 253 -3.17 -7.41 -0.74
C PRO A 253 -2.31 -8.31 -1.64
N VAL A 254 -2.79 -8.53 -2.87
CA VAL A 254 -2.15 -9.38 -3.88
C VAL A 254 -1.93 -8.56 -5.14
N ASN A 255 -0.71 -8.50 -5.63
CA ASN A 255 -0.41 -7.89 -6.93
C ASN A 255 -0.94 -8.79 -8.06
N LEU A 256 -2.01 -8.34 -8.72
CA LEU A 256 -2.64 -9.10 -9.79
C LEU A 256 -1.78 -9.21 -11.06
N ARG A 257 -0.75 -8.36 -11.21
CA ARG A 257 0.17 -8.40 -12.35
C ARG A 257 0.97 -9.70 -12.44
N ILE A 258 1.11 -10.41 -11.31
CA ILE A 258 1.77 -11.72 -11.24
C ILE A 258 0.92 -12.79 -11.95
N TYR A 259 -0.40 -12.67 -11.92
CA TYR A 259 -1.36 -13.63 -12.49
C TYR A 259 -1.92 -13.17 -13.84
N PHE A 260 -2.05 -11.86 -14.01
CA PHE A 260 -2.65 -11.21 -15.19
C PHE A 260 -1.69 -10.13 -15.69
N PRO A 261 -0.90 -10.38 -16.75
CA PRO A 261 0.15 -9.46 -17.22
C PRO A 261 -0.36 -8.05 -17.48
N SER A 262 0.28 -7.08 -16.82
CA SER A 262 -0.03 -5.65 -16.95
C SER A 262 1.16 -4.80 -16.54
N VAL A 263 1.35 -3.68 -17.23
CA VAL A 263 2.36 -2.63 -16.96
C VAL A 263 1.72 -1.31 -16.52
N THR A 264 0.43 -1.34 -16.14
CA THR A 264 -0.28 -0.13 -15.70
C THR A 264 0.37 0.49 -14.47
N ALA A 265 0.46 1.83 -14.44
CA ALA A 265 0.84 2.61 -13.27
C ALA A 265 -0.34 2.86 -12.31
N ARG A 266 -1.55 2.45 -12.69
CA ARG A 266 -2.78 2.59 -11.91
C ARG A 266 -2.99 1.39 -10.99
N ASN A 267 -4.14 1.34 -10.29
CA ASN A 267 -4.46 0.23 -9.42
C ASN A 267 -4.73 -1.06 -10.22
N PHE A 268 -4.00 -2.11 -9.87
CA PHE A 268 -4.31 -3.47 -10.35
C PHE A 268 -3.92 -4.50 -9.29
N PHE A 269 -4.67 -4.52 -8.19
CA PHE A 269 -4.47 -5.43 -7.08
C PHE A 269 -5.80 -6.07 -6.64
N GLY A 270 -5.69 -7.19 -5.97
CA GLY A 270 -6.78 -7.84 -5.25
C GLY A 270 -6.49 -7.94 -3.76
N THR A 271 -7.40 -8.51 -2.99
CA THR A 271 -7.19 -8.83 -1.58
C THR A 271 -7.70 -10.23 -1.29
N ILE A 272 -6.96 -10.98 -0.49
CA ILE A 272 -7.39 -12.25 0.07
C ILE A 272 -7.49 -12.11 1.60
N ASN A 273 -8.38 -12.86 2.21
CA ASN A 273 -8.55 -12.88 3.66
C ASN A 273 -8.09 -14.22 4.21
N ILE A 274 -7.02 -14.19 4.99
CA ILE A 274 -6.45 -15.35 5.67
C ILE A 274 -7.02 -15.39 7.08
N SER A 275 -7.68 -16.48 7.43
CA SER A 275 -8.41 -16.65 8.69
C SER A 275 -7.82 -17.77 9.53
N TYR A 276 -7.68 -17.55 10.84
CA TYR A 276 -7.34 -18.59 11.78
C TYR A 276 -8.26 -18.54 13.01
N ASP A 277 -8.95 -19.66 13.26
CA ASP A 277 -9.90 -19.81 14.37
C ASP A 277 -9.25 -20.58 15.52
N PHE A 278 -8.81 -19.86 16.55
CA PHE A 278 -8.16 -20.40 17.74
C PHE A 278 -9.10 -21.23 18.63
N THR A 279 -10.42 -21.21 18.40
CA THR A 279 -11.33 -22.09 19.14
C THR A 279 -11.36 -23.51 18.60
N LYS A 280 -10.93 -23.69 17.35
CA LYS A 280 -10.93 -24.98 16.64
C LYS A 280 -9.53 -25.55 16.43
N ASN A 281 -8.50 -24.70 16.56
CA ASN A 281 -7.14 -25.04 16.25
C ASN A 281 -6.23 -24.65 17.42
N LYS A 282 -5.07 -25.32 17.52
CA LYS A 282 -4.08 -25.06 18.55
C LYS A 282 -3.44 -23.67 18.37
N ASP A 283 -2.93 -23.10 19.45
CA ASP A 283 -2.28 -21.79 19.47
C ASP A 283 -0.73 -21.85 19.46
N ASP A 284 -0.15 -23.04 19.27
CA ASP A 284 1.27 -23.19 19.00
C ASP A 284 1.62 -22.68 17.58
N LEU A 285 2.87 -22.25 17.41
CA LEU A 285 3.30 -21.60 16.17
C LEU A 285 3.24 -22.54 14.97
N ASP A 286 3.61 -23.83 15.13
CA ASP A 286 3.59 -24.82 14.06
C ASP A 286 2.18 -25.02 13.50
N SER A 287 1.19 -25.18 14.39
CA SER A 287 -0.21 -25.33 14.01
C SER A 287 -0.75 -24.08 13.30
N ILE A 288 -0.37 -22.89 13.77
CA ILE A 288 -0.77 -21.63 13.13
C ILE A 288 -0.16 -21.51 11.73
N ILE A 289 1.15 -21.77 11.58
CA ILE A 289 1.83 -21.71 10.28
C ILE A 289 1.20 -22.69 9.29
N LYS A 290 0.94 -23.94 9.73
CA LYS A 290 0.29 -24.96 8.89
C LYS A 290 -1.09 -24.46 8.40
N GLY A 291 -1.95 -24.01 9.31
CA GLY A 291 -3.29 -23.53 8.96
C GLY A 291 -3.25 -22.30 8.05
N VAL A 292 -2.36 -21.35 8.32
CA VAL A 292 -2.15 -20.17 7.48
C VAL A 292 -1.67 -20.55 6.07
N LYS A 293 -0.72 -21.51 5.97
CA LYS A 293 -0.23 -22.04 4.68
C LYS A 293 -1.35 -22.64 3.85
N GLU A 294 -2.21 -23.45 4.48
CA GLU A 294 -3.38 -24.07 3.83
C GLU A 294 -4.38 -23.01 3.35
N GLU A 295 -4.64 -21.97 4.16
CA GLU A 295 -5.50 -20.85 3.78
C GLU A 295 -4.94 -20.08 2.57
N PHE A 296 -3.62 -19.76 2.57
CA PHE A 296 -2.99 -19.13 1.41
C PHE A 296 -3.11 -19.98 0.16
N ALA A 297 -2.83 -21.28 0.24
CA ALA A 297 -2.96 -22.20 -0.89
C ALA A 297 -4.40 -22.25 -1.43
N ARG A 298 -5.40 -22.16 -0.53
CA ARG A 298 -6.81 -22.16 -0.90
C ARG A 298 -7.26 -20.85 -1.53
N GLU A 299 -6.79 -19.71 -1.04
CA GLU A 299 -7.27 -18.39 -1.45
C GLU A 299 -6.46 -17.78 -2.61
N LEU A 300 -5.17 -18.11 -2.73
CA LEU A 300 -4.26 -17.53 -3.70
C LEU A 300 -4.20 -18.38 -4.99
N THR A 301 -5.35 -18.60 -5.60
CA THR A 301 -5.46 -19.30 -6.90
C THR A 301 -5.91 -18.31 -7.98
N GLU A 302 -5.41 -18.49 -9.21
CA GLU A 302 -5.80 -17.64 -10.34
C GLU A 302 -7.31 -17.62 -10.55
N GLU A 303 -7.98 -18.77 -10.41
CA GLU A 303 -9.43 -18.89 -10.54
C GLU A 303 -10.19 -18.00 -9.53
N LYS A 304 -9.80 -18.03 -8.24
CA LYS A 304 -10.43 -17.21 -7.21
C LYS A 304 -10.15 -15.73 -7.41
N LEU A 305 -8.91 -15.37 -7.77
CA LEU A 305 -8.54 -13.99 -8.08
C LEU A 305 -9.32 -13.47 -9.30
N ARG A 306 -9.48 -14.27 -10.34
CA ARG A 306 -10.29 -13.96 -11.53
C ARG A 306 -11.77 -13.76 -11.16
N LYS A 307 -12.34 -14.67 -10.36
CA LYS A 307 -13.74 -14.54 -9.87
C LYS A 307 -13.93 -13.26 -9.06
N HIS A 308 -12.96 -12.93 -8.19
CA HIS A 308 -13.02 -11.69 -7.41
C HIS A 308 -12.96 -10.44 -8.30
N MET A 309 -12.05 -10.42 -9.27
CA MET A 309 -11.91 -9.35 -10.26
C MET A 309 -13.18 -9.21 -11.10
N ASN A 310 -13.74 -10.31 -11.63
CA ASN A 310 -14.96 -10.30 -12.41
C ASN A 310 -16.17 -9.77 -11.61
N ARG A 311 -16.28 -10.12 -10.33
CA ARG A 311 -17.35 -9.61 -9.45
C ARG A 311 -17.28 -8.09 -9.28
N LEU A 312 -16.08 -7.53 -9.11
CA LEU A 312 -15.89 -6.09 -8.99
C LEU A 312 -16.22 -5.40 -10.33
N SER A 313 -15.75 -5.96 -11.44
CA SER A 313 -15.95 -5.39 -12.78
C SER A 313 -17.40 -5.51 -13.26
N ALA A 314 -18.13 -6.56 -12.87
CA ALA A 314 -19.53 -6.77 -13.24
C ALA A 314 -20.44 -5.60 -12.80
N LEU A 315 -20.13 -4.92 -11.70
CA LEU A 315 -20.87 -3.75 -11.24
C LEU A 315 -20.81 -2.59 -12.24
N GLU A 316 -19.73 -2.46 -13.00
CA GLU A 316 -19.55 -1.41 -14.01
C GLU A 316 -20.27 -1.70 -15.32
N HIS A 317 -20.38 -2.98 -15.66
CA HIS A 317 -21.07 -3.42 -16.88
C HIS A 317 -22.58 -3.43 -16.73
N ASN A 318 -23.09 -3.28 -15.50
CA ASN A 318 -24.53 -3.19 -15.28
C ASN A 318 -25.05 -1.80 -15.71
N ALA A 319 -25.88 -1.77 -16.76
CA ALA A 319 -26.46 -0.54 -17.31
C ALA A 319 -27.23 0.27 -16.26
N PHE A 320 -27.96 -0.42 -15.37
CA PHE A 320 -28.70 0.23 -14.27
C PHE A 320 -27.76 0.99 -13.33
N MET A 321 -26.61 0.39 -13.00
CA MET A 321 -25.64 1.05 -12.13
C MET A 321 -25.01 2.30 -12.74
N ARG A 322 -25.04 2.47 -14.06
CA ARG A 322 -24.48 3.66 -14.73
C ARG A 322 -25.31 4.90 -14.47
N ILE A 323 -26.63 4.80 -14.41
CA ILE A 323 -27.56 5.92 -14.24
C ILE A 323 -27.86 6.27 -12.77
N VAL A 324 -27.46 5.42 -11.82
CA VAL A 324 -27.61 5.68 -10.37
C VAL A 324 -26.75 6.90 -9.99
N PRO A 325 -27.30 7.93 -9.34
CA PRO A 325 -26.53 9.08 -8.86
C PRO A 325 -25.41 8.68 -7.91
N LEU A 326 -24.30 9.44 -7.97
CA LEU A 326 -23.07 9.10 -7.23
C LEU A 326 -23.26 9.06 -5.71
N PHE A 327 -24.11 9.94 -5.15
CA PHE A 327 -24.36 9.97 -3.70
C PHE A 327 -24.99 8.66 -3.18
N ILE A 328 -25.84 8.00 -4.00
CA ILE A 328 -26.43 6.69 -3.67
C ILE A 328 -25.33 5.62 -3.74
N LYS A 329 -24.50 5.64 -4.79
CA LYS A 329 -23.35 4.72 -4.91
C LYS A 329 -22.40 4.87 -3.73
N ASP A 330 -22.09 6.10 -3.32
CA ASP A 330 -21.22 6.39 -2.18
C ASP A 330 -21.81 5.79 -0.89
N TRP A 331 -23.12 5.92 -0.68
CA TRP A 331 -23.78 5.36 0.48
C TRP A 331 -23.72 3.81 0.48
N VAL A 332 -24.02 3.18 -0.66
CA VAL A 332 -23.93 1.72 -0.82
C VAL A 332 -22.49 1.22 -0.60
N LEU A 333 -21.49 1.90 -1.17
CA LEU A 333 -20.08 1.53 -1.00
C LEU A 333 -19.62 1.69 0.45
N ARG A 334 -20.03 2.74 1.15
CA ARG A 334 -19.74 2.91 2.59
C ARG A 334 -20.37 1.80 3.43
N PHE A 335 -21.61 1.43 3.12
CA PHE A 335 -22.31 0.36 3.82
C PHE A 335 -21.66 -1.00 3.58
N ALA A 336 -21.35 -1.33 2.31
CA ALA A 336 -20.65 -2.56 1.94
C ALA A 336 -19.27 -2.63 2.61
N ASN A 337 -18.52 -1.51 2.61
CA ASN A 337 -17.22 -1.45 3.29
C ASN A 337 -17.33 -1.67 4.80
N ARG A 338 -18.39 -1.14 5.47
CA ARG A 338 -18.65 -1.40 6.90
C ARG A 338 -18.91 -2.88 7.19
N ILE A 339 -19.60 -3.58 6.28
CA ILE A 339 -19.87 -5.02 6.43
C ILE A 339 -18.56 -5.79 6.27
N ASN A 340 -17.82 -5.54 5.19
CA ASN A 340 -16.54 -6.21 4.94
C ASN A 340 -15.54 -5.95 6.09
N ASP A 341 -15.53 -4.74 6.61
CA ASP A 341 -14.66 -4.33 7.72
C ASP A 341 -14.92 -5.12 9.03
N LYS A 342 -16.13 -5.67 9.23
CA LYS A 342 -16.44 -6.57 10.35
C LYS A 342 -15.75 -7.93 10.24
N GLY A 343 -15.36 -8.32 9.05
CA GLY A 343 -14.69 -9.58 8.75
C GLY A 343 -13.17 -9.53 8.77
N ILE A 344 -12.55 -8.38 9.14
CA ILE A 344 -11.10 -8.19 9.08
C ILE A 344 -10.59 -7.71 10.44
N THR A 345 -9.53 -8.35 10.94
CA THR A 345 -8.83 -7.96 12.19
C THR A 345 -7.75 -6.93 11.92
N ALA A 346 -6.87 -7.18 10.94
CA ALA A 346 -5.74 -6.34 10.59
C ALA A 346 -5.35 -6.57 9.12
N THR A 347 -4.35 -5.85 8.62
CA THR A 347 -3.83 -6.01 7.25
C THR A 347 -2.33 -6.29 7.29
N LEU A 348 -1.86 -7.14 6.38
CA LEU A 348 -0.45 -7.37 6.15
C LEU A 348 -0.16 -7.19 4.66
N SER A 349 0.65 -6.19 4.32
CA SER A 349 1.05 -5.85 2.96
C SER A 349 2.52 -6.18 2.75
N ASN A 350 2.82 -7.03 1.78
CA ASN A 350 4.17 -7.35 1.37
C ASN A 350 4.42 -6.80 -0.04
N ILE A 351 5.28 -5.78 -0.13
CA ILE A 351 5.73 -5.23 -1.42
C ILE A 351 6.76 -6.15 -2.09
N GLY A 352 7.42 -7.01 -1.30
CA GLY A 352 8.47 -7.90 -1.77
C GLY A 352 9.85 -7.23 -1.83
N LYS A 353 10.74 -7.82 -2.62
CA LYS A 353 12.10 -7.31 -2.84
C LYS A 353 12.05 -6.11 -3.80
N ILE A 354 12.51 -4.96 -3.31
CA ILE A 354 12.69 -3.77 -4.13
C ILE A 354 14.05 -3.87 -4.81
N THR A 355 14.07 -3.70 -6.13
CA THR A 355 15.28 -3.65 -6.95
C THR A 355 15.39 -2.30 -7.62
N VAL A 356 16.60 -1.79 -7.72
CA VAL A 356 16.98 -0.62 -8.52
C VAL A 356 18.15 -1.01 -9.42
N ALA A 357 18.54 -0.17 -10.38
CA ALA A 357 19.74 -0.38 -11.16
C ALA A 357 20.94 -0.55 -10.22
N LYS A 358 21.87 -1.47 -10.56
CA LYS A 358 22.99 -1.85 -9.68
C LYS A 358 23.86 -0.64 -9.29
N GLU A 359 24.00 0.28 -10.20
CA GLU A 359 24.77 1.51 -10.07
C GLU A 359 24.18 2.48 -9.07
N LEU A 360 22.85 2.42 -8.83
CA LEU A 360 22.15 3.26 -7.86
C LEU A 360 22.16 2.67 -6.44
N ALA A 361 22.28 1.35 -6.33
CA ALA A 361 22.19 0.65 -5.05
C ALA A 361 23.20 1.14 -3.99
N PRO A 362 24.48 1.51 -4.35
CA PRO A 362 25.46 2.00 -3.37
C PRO A 362 25.04 3.26 -2.62
N TYR A 363 24.12 4.07 -3.14
CA TYR A 363 23.66 5.33 -2.52
C TYR A 363 22.46 5.17 -1.60
N ILE A 364 21.83 3.98 -1.59
CA ILE A 364 20.60 3.67 -0.86
C ILE A 364 20.92 2.77 0.34
N THR A 365 20.36 3.07 1.49
CA THR A 365 20.49 2.27 2.71
C THR A 365 19.35 1.27 2.83
N LEU A 366 18.09 1.74 2.76
CA LEU A 366 16.90 0.91 2.90
C LEU A 366 15.68 1.53 2.21
N PHE A 367 14.67 0.70 2.03
CA PHE A 367 13.31 1.12 1.71
C PHE A 367 12.37 0.75 2.85
N ASN A 368 11.29 1.54 2.98
CA ASN A 368 10.22 1.27 3.91
C ASN A 368 8.86 1.60 3.26
N CYS A 369 7.79 0.97 3.74
CA CYS A 369 6.44 1.26 3.29
C CYS A 369 5.42 1.04 4.39
N PHE A 370 4.39 1.90 4.45
CA PHE A 370 3.23 1.74 5.33
C PHE A 370 2.05 2.57 4.83
N ASN A 371 0.86 2.31 5.36
CA ASN A 371 -0.38 2.93 4.93
C ASN A 371 -1.08 3.62 6.11
N SER A 372 -1.97 4.57 5.80
CA SER A 372 -2.96 5.02 6.77
C SER A 372 -3.82 3.83 7.24
N ALA A 373 -4.14 3.80 8.52
CA ALA A 373 -4.75 2.63 9.11
C ALA A 373 -5.87 2.96 10.08
N ARG A 374 -6.98 2.22 9.98
CA ARG A 374 -8.04 2.21 11.01
C ARG A 374 -7.72 1.23 12.15
N ARG A 375 -6.81 0.30 11.93
CA ARG A 375 -6.35 -0.79 12.81
C ARG A 375 -4.87 -1.03 12.55
N PRO A 376 -4.16 -1.73 13.45
CA PRO A 376 -2.77 -2.06 13.19
C PRO A 376 -2.60 -2.77 11.84
N GLN A 377 -1.63 -2.31 11.08
CA GLN A 377 -1.27 -2.87 9.77
C GLN A 377 0.23 -3.09 9.72
N ILE A 378 0.64 -4.13 9.00
CA ILE A 378 2.03 -4.34 8.62
C ILE A 378 2.21 -3.95 7.16
N GLY A 379 3.21 -3.10 6.89
CA GLY A 379 3.84 -2.94 5.59
C GLY A 379 5.25 -3.53 5.65
N MET A 380 5.66 -4.28 4.64
CA MET A 380 7.01 -4.81 4.58
C MET A 380 7.58 -4.79 3.17
N CYS A 381 8.87 -4.56 3.08
CA CYS A 381 9.66 -4.65 1.86
C CYS A 381 11.11 -4.97 2.18
N SER A 382 11.86 -5.48 1.21
CA SER A 382 13.30 -5.71 1.37
C SER A 382 14.10 -5.03 0.27
N PHE A 383 15.32 -4.61 0.62
CA PHE A 383 16.29 -4.04 -0.29
C PHE A 383 17.69 -4.49 0.13
N GLY A 384 18.49 -4.99 -0.81
CA GLY A 384 19.76 -5.62 -0.48
C GLY A 384 19.53 -6.77 0.51
N ASP A 385 20.25 -6.74 1.62
CA ASP A 385 20.12 -7.71 2.72
C ASP A 385 19.17 -7.23 3.83
N GLN A 386 18.56 -6.04 3.71
CA GLN A 386 17.69 -5.46 4.72
C GLN A 386 16.22 -5.80 4.44
N LEU A 387 15.52 -6.34 5.45
CA LEU A 387 14.07 -6.41 5.53
C LEU A 387 13.57 -5.34 6.49
N VAL A 388 12.63 -4.52 6.04
CA VAL A 388 11.95 -3.55 6.90
C VAL A 388 10.50 -3.98 7.08
N ILE A 389 10.09 -4.09 8.34
CA ILE A 389 8.71 -4.37 8.75
C ILE A 389 8.20 -3.16 9.52
N SER A 390 7.19 -2.49 8.98
CA SER A 390 6.57 -1.31 9.58
C SER A 390 5.17 -1.61 10.07
N PHE A 391 4.94 -1.40 11.35
CA PHE A 391 3.61 -1.33 11.91
C PHE A 391 3.10 0.11 11.85
N ALA A 392 1.96 0.31 11.19
CA ALA A 392 1.19 1.54 11.27
C ALA A 392 -0.05 1.30 12.11
N SER A 393 -0.22 2.02 13.20
CA SER A 393 -1.33 1.84 14.14
C SER A 393 -1.97 3.18 14.52
N PRO A 394 -3.31 3.27 14.57
CA PRO A 394 -4.01 4.44 15.10
C PRO A 394 -4.12 4.41 16.63
N PHE A 395 -3.59 3.38 17.30
CA PHE A 395 -3.69 3.17 18.75
C PHE A 395 -2.38 3.47 19.45
N ASP A 396 -2.48 3.95 20.69
CA ASP A 396 -1.32 4.25 21.55
C ASP A 396 -0.62 2.96 22.03
N GLY A 397 -1.40 1.90 22.30
CA GLY A 397 -0.87 0.61 22.75
C GLY A 397 -0.01 -0.07 21.68
N THR A 398 1.09 -0.66 22.11
CA THR A 398 2.10 -1.29 21.23
C THR A 398 2.39 -2.76 21.58
N ASP A 399 1.55 -3.39 22.39
CA ASP A 399 1.81 -4.75 22.89
C ASP A 399 1.84 -5.80 21.76
N ILE A 400 0.96 -5.66 20.76
CA ILE A 400 0.96 -6.54 19.59
C ILE A 400 2.29 -6.43 18.84
N GLN A 401 2.78 -5.22 18.58
CA GLN A 401 4.04 -4.97 17.90
C GLN A 401 5.22 -5.50 18.71
N LYS A 402 5.22 -5.23 20.02
CA LYS A 402 6.22 -5.73 20.95
C LYS A 402 6.28 -7.27 20.96
N ASN A 403 5.13 -7.93 21.04
CA ASN A 403 5.08 -9.39 21.03
C ASN A 403 5.56 -9.96 19.69
N PHE A 404 5.18 -9.32 18.59
CA PHE A 404 5.64 -9.73 17.26
C PHE A 404 7.17 -9.68 17.13
N PHE A 405 7.80 -8.55 17.44
CA PHE A 405 9.26 -8.42 17.35
C PHE A 405 9.99 -9.26 18.40
N ARG A 406 9.41 -9.43 19.60
CA ARG A 406 9.97 -10.29 20.65
C ARG A 406 10.03 -11.75 20.21
N MET A 407 9.01 -12.28 19.52
CA MET A 407 9.03 -13.65 18.99
C MET A 407 10.14 -13.82 17.97
N LEU A 408 10.40 -12.85 17.10
CA LEU A 408 11.53 -12.89 16.17
C LEU A 408 12.89 -12.83 16.89
N SER A 409 13.04 -11.95 17.89
CA SER A 409 14.28 -11.88 18.69
C SER A 409 14.54 -13.16 19.48
N GLN A 410 13.51 -13.84 19.96
CA GLN A 410 13.64 -15.13 20.63
C GLN A 410 14.15 -16.26 19.71
N GLU A 411 13.90 -16.12 18.39
CA GLU A 411 14.45 -17.01 17.35
C GLU A 411 15.88 -16.61 16.93
N GLY A 412 16.50 -15.63 17.61
CA GLY A 412 17.88 -15.19 17.38
C GLY A 412 18.04 -14.06 16.36
N VAL A 413 16.94 -13.48 15.83
CA VAL A 413 17.03 -12.39 14.87
C VAL A 413 17.43 -11.08 15.56
N ALA A 414 18.48 -10.44 15.03
CA ALA A 414 18.87 -9.09 15.44
C ALA A 414 17.94 -8.05 14.79
N ILE A 415 17.28 -7.21 15.60
CA ILE A 415 16.30 -6.23 15.12
C ILE A 415 16.64 -4.84 15.65
N THR A 416 16.80 -3.87 14.74
CA THR A 416 16.84 -2.46 15.10
C THR A 416 15.44 -1.87 15.02
N ILE A 417 14.92 -1.34 16.14
CA ILE A 417 13.57 -0.79 16.20
C ILE A 417 13.63 0.74 16.29
N THR A 418 12.87 1.41 15.44
CA THR A 418 12.65 2.87 15.47
C THR A 418 11.16 3.18 15.57
N SER A 419 10.81 4.32 16.16
CA SER A 419 9.41 4.75 16.33
C SER A 419 9.25 6.23 15.96
N SER A 420 8.14 6.55 15.31
CA SER A 420 7.75 7.94 14.99
C SER A 420 7.21 8.73 16.19
N SER A 421 7.05 8.11 17.36
CA SER A 421 6.62 8.84 18.54
C SER A 421 7.74 9.74 19.07
N ARG A 422 7.55 11.06 19.01
CA ARG A 422 8.30 11.96 19.88
C ARG A 422 7.92 11.60 21.32
N GLU A 423 8.87 11.28 22.15
CA GLU A 423 8.68 11.38 23.59
C GLU A 423 8.29 12.83 23.86
N VAL A 424 7.10 13.02 24.41
CA VAL A 424 6.71 14.28 25.00
C VAL A 424 7.48 14.31 26.33
N GLY A 425 8.66 14.97 26.29
CA GLY A 425 9.39 15.31 27.49
C GLY A 425 8.64 16.34 28.30
#